data_1d5b7c7045c8d724ec8a0b54a892a5da
#
_entry.id   1d5b7c7045c8d724ec8a0b54a892a5da
#
_cell.length_a   1.000
_cell.length_b   1.000
_cell.length_c   1.000
_cell.angle_alpha   90.00
_cell.angle_beta   90.00
_cell.angle_gamma   90.00
#
_symmetry.space_group_name_H-M   'P 1'
#
loop_
_entity.id
_entity.type
_entity.pdbx_description
1 polymer ?
#
loop_
_entity_poly.entity_id
_entity_poly.type
_entity_poly.pdbx_seq_one_letter_code
_entity_poly.pdbx_strand_id
1 'polypeptide(L)'
;MVDRVMDFYRACKSDQPLAKEPYQPGGEWANYLAERRTTYEAMMAGDAITAGRQLRNFWRNELSPIVKEYAKYEQILAGENEYIERFLLNVSRNYETWKEIFQVDTQQLAVPPVGNPWGLMIDDQLVVPKATRFHALATQIGELLRDVASPKVVEIGAGYGGQAYYLLRDFSGVTYIDLDLPETLVIAAYYLLATHPELNIALYGESTTSIDQQIRDHDVVLLPNYVLPKLCDQSVDLCVNSFSFSEMPAETLTEYLEQITRCVKSYLLHNNMDRRGVFNRGFERIPASEYPVDLRCWKRLYKKFDLFHGHQGDYREFLYQRMVAT
;
A
#
# COMPACT_ATOMS: atom_id res chain seq x y z
N MET A 1 -5.87 14.29 -16.34
CA MET A 1 -5.59 13.34 -15.24
C MET A 1 -6.24 11.99 -15.47
N VAL A 2 -7.57 11.87 -15.66
CA VAL A 2 -8.23 10.56 -15.88
C VAL A 2 -7.63 9.82 -17.07
N ASP A 3 -7.45 10.48 -18.21
CA ASP A 3 -6.85 9.87 -19.41
C ASP A 3 -5.42 9.36 -19.12
N ARG A 4 -4.59 10.14 -18.45
CA ARG A 4 -3.23 9.77 -18.04
C ARG A 4 -3.24 8.50 -17.18
N VAL A 5 -4.16 8.42 -16.23
CA VAL A 5 -4.31 7.25 -15.33
C VAL A 5 -4.81 6.02 -16.09
N MET A 6 -5.72 6.19 -17.07
CA MET A 6 -6.16 5.09 -17.93
C MET A 6 -5.06 4.60 -18.87
N ASP A 7 -4.26 5.50 -19.44
CA ASP A 7 -3.13 5.13 -20.30
C ASP A 7 -2.10 4.33 -19.50
N PHE A 8 -1.79 4.78 -18.29
CA PHE A 8 -0.95 4.05 -17.34
C PHE A 8 -1.49 2.64 -17.05
N TYR A 9 -2.78 2.53 -16.71
CA TYR A 9 -3.40 1.23 -16.44
C TYR A 9 -3.30 0.28 -17.62
N ARG A 10 -3.60 0.78 -18.84
CA ARG A 10 -3.49 0.01 -20.08
C ARG A 10 -2.07 -0.45 -20.35
N ALA A 11 -1.05 0.41 -20.12
CA ALA A 11 0.35 0.04 -20.25
C ALA A 11 0.73 -1.09 -19.27
N CYS A 12 0.35 -0.96 -17.99
CA CYS A 12 0.56 -2.01 -17.02
C CYS A 12 -0.12 -3.34 -17.41
N LYS A 13 -1.36 -3.28 -17.87
CA LYS A 13 -2.12 -4.49 -18.27
C LYS A 13 -1.61 -5.14 -19.55
N SER A 14 -1.09 -4.35 -20.49
CA SER A 14 -0.46 -4.86 -21.71
C SER A 14 0.75 -5.75 -21.44
N ASP A 15 1.58 -5.35 -20.47
CA ASP A 15 2.82 -6.06 -20.17
C ASP A 15 2.65 -7.15 -19.09
N GLN A 16 1.58 -7.11 -18.30
CA GLN A 16 1.32 -8.08 -17.24
C GLN A 16 1.35 -9.56 -17.71
N PRO A 17 0.77 -9.93 -18.88
CA PRO A 17 0.83 -11.31 -19.36
C PRO A 17 2.24 -11.83 -19.64
N LEU A 18 3.22 -10.94 -19.83
CA LEU A 18 4.62 -11.29 -20.05
C LEU A 18 5.41 -11.50 -18.74
N ALA A 19 4.80 -11.15 -17.61
CA ALA A 19 5.43 -11.29 -16.31
C ALA A 19 5.53 -12.78 -15.89
N LYS A 20 6.60 -13.11 -15.17
CA LYS A 20 6.78 -14.44 -14.56
C LYS A 20 5.63 -14.74 -13.59
N GLU A 21 5.35 -16.03 -13.39
CA GLU A 21 4.25 -16.52 -12.57
C GLU A 21 4.18 -15.88 -11.16
N PRO A 22 5.26 -15.73 -10.39
CA PRO A 22 5.19 -15.10 -9.07
C PRO A 22 4.67 -13.66 -9.05
N TYR A 23 4.67 -12.98 -10.20
CA TYR A 23 4.19 -11.60 -10.35
C TYR A 23 2.79 -11.51 -10.99
N GLN A 24 2.19 -12.65 -11.33
CA GLN A 24 0.79 -12.70 -11.72
C GLN A 24 -0.11 -12.64 -10.49
N PRO A 25 -1.35 -12.13 -10.62
CA PRO A 25 -2.29 -12.15 -9.51
C PRO A 25 -2.50 -13.56 -8.97
N GLY A 26 -2.09 -13.81 -7.74
CA GLY A 26 -2.18 -15.11 -7.06
C GLY A 26 -2.94 -15.01 -5.73
N GLY A 27 -3.15 -16.15 -5.07
CA GLY A 27 -3.74 -16.20 -3.74
C GLY A 27 -5.14 -15.56 -3.66
N GLU A 28 -5.35 -14.70 -2.70
CA GLU A 28 -6.64 -13.98 -2.53
C GLU A 28 -6.94 -13.05 -3.69
N TRP A 29 -5.91 -12.43 -4.30
CA TRP A 29 -6.08 -11.45 -5.36
C TRP A 29 -6.58 -12.04 -6.66
N ALA A 30 -6.18 -13.26 -7.02
CA ALA A 30 -6.72 -13.93 -8.21
C ALA A 30 -8.24 -14.07 -8.13
N ASN A 31 -8.75 -14.49 -6.97
CA ASN A 31 -10.19 -14.63 -6.72
C ASN A 31 -10.91 -13.27 -6.72
N TYR A 32 -10.32 -12.30 -6.04
CA TYR A 32 -10.86 -10.95 -5.96
C TYR A 32 -11.01 -10.30 -7.34
N LEU A 33 -9.98 -10.38 -8.17
CA LEU A 33 -10.01 -9.79 -9.51
C LEU A 33 -10.96 -10.54 -10.46
N ALA A 34 -11.10 -11.87 -10.31
CA ALA A 34 -12.05 -12.64 -11.07
C ALA A 34 -13.51 -12.21 -10.80
N GLU A 35 -13.83 -11.90 -9.54
CA GLU A 35 -15.17 -11.42 -9.14
C GLU A 35 -15.46 -9.99 -9.59
N ARG A 36 -14.41 -9.18 -9.84
CA ARG A 36 -14.50 -7.76 -10.21
C ARG A 36 -14.03 -7.46 -11.61
N ARG A 37 -14.06 -8.45 -12.47
CA ARG A 37 -13.56 -8.33 -13.84
C ARG A 37 -14.14 -7.14 -14.59
N THR A 38 -15.43 -6.85 -14.42
CA THR A 38 -16.14 -5.76 -15.09
C THR A 38 -15.82 -4.37 -14.52
N THR A 39 -15.30 -4.29 -13.29
CA THR A 39 -15.02 -3.01 -12.62
C THR A 39 -14.00 -2.17 -13.39
N TYR A 40 -13.05 -2.81 -14.08
CA TYR A 40 -11.96 -2.15 -14.79
C TYR A 40 -12.17 -2.03 -16.31
N GLU A 41 -13.31 -2.52 -16.83
CA GLU A 41 -13.61 -2.51 -18.29
C GLU A 41 -13.63 -1.10 -18.89
N ALA A 42 -14.19 -0.13 -18.17
CA ALA A 42 -14.21 1.26 -18.61
C ALA A 42 -12.81 1.83 -18.83
N MET A 43 -11.86 1.50 -17.94
CA MET A 43 -10.46 1.94 -18.04
C MET A 43 -9.76 1.30 -19.23
N MET A 44 -9.97 0.01 -19.46
CA MET A 44 -9.43 -0.70 -20.62
C MET A 44 -10.02 -0.20 -21.93
N ALA A 45 -11.32 0.09 -21.96
CA ALA A 45 -12.02 0.59 -23.14
C ALA A 45 -11.72 2.07 -23.45
N GLY A 46 -11.10 2.82 -22.54
CA GLY A 46 -10.87 4.25 -22.70
C GLY A 46 -12.11 5.11 -22.45
N ASP A 47 -13.11 4.59 -21.73
CA ASP A 47 -14.29 5.37 -21.33
C ASP A 47 -13.95 6.28 -20.15
N ALA A 48 -13.42 7.46 -20.47
CA ALA A 48 -13.01 8.48 -19.50
C ALA A 48 -14.16 9.00 -18.63
N ILE A 49 -15.40 8.95 -19.12
CA ILE A 49 -16.57 9.42 -18.36
C ILE A 49 -16.86 8.44 -17.23
N THR A 50 -16.98 7.15 -17.57
CA THR A 50 -17.25 6.10 -16.57
C THR A 50 -16.07 5.91 -15.63
N ALA A 51 -14.84 5.79 -16.14
CA ALA A 51 -13.63 5.69 -15.34
C ALA A 51 -13.47 6.87 -14.39
N GLY A 52 -13.69 8.10 -14.87
CA GLY A 52 -13.63 9.30 -14.06
C GLY A 52 -14.70 9.35 -12.96
N ARG A 53 -15.91 8.84 -13.21
CA ARG A 53 -16.95 8.70 -12.19
C ARG A 53 -16.56 7.68 -11.12
N GLN A 54 -16.01 6.54 -11.52
CA GLN A 54 -15.53 5.51 -10.61
C GLN A 54 -14.39 6.03 -9.73
N LEU A 55 -13.36 6.67 -10.33
CA LEU A 55 -12.21 7.20 -9.60
C LEU A 55 -12.58 8.32 -8.62
N ARG A 56 -13.50 9.23 -9.01
CA ARG A 56 -13.98 10.28 -8.08
C ARG A 56 -14.73 9.75 -6.86
N ASN A 57 -15.14 8.46 -6.87
CA ASN A 57 -15.91 7.84 -5.80
C ASN A 57 -15.31 6.51 -5.34
N PHE A 58 -14.02 6.29 -5.51
CA PHE A 58 -13.41 4.98 -5.25
C PHE A 58 -13.55 4.49 -3.81
N TRP A 59 -13.72 5.40 -2.84
CA TRP A 59 -14.00 5.02 -1.46
C TRP A 59 -15.39 4.39 -1.26
N ARG A 60 -16.31 4.60 -2.20
CA ARG A 60 -17.73 4.25 -2.09
C ARG A 60 -18.23 3.37 -3.24
N ASN A 61 -17.33 2.70 -3.91
CA ASN A 61 -17.66 1.80 -5.01
C ASN A 61 -16.70 0.60 -5.08
N GLU A 62 -16.88 -0.25 -6.05
CA GLU A 62 -16.15 -1.49 -6.26
C GLU A 62 -14.65 -1.31 -6.58
N LEU A 63 -14.21 -0.12 -6.96
CA LEU A 63 -12.78 0.18 -7.13
C LEU A 63 -12.02 0.18 -5.81
N SER A 64 -12.71 0.31 -4.67
CA SER A 64 -12.01 0.40 -3.39
C SER A 64 -11.06 -0.78 -3.22
N PRO A 65 -9.73 -0.54 -3.17
CA PRO A 65 -8.75 -1.59 -2.96
C PRO A 65 -8.85 -2.14 -1.53
N ILE A 66 -9.52 -1.38 -0.70
CA ILE A 66 -9.88 -1.77 0.65
C ILE A 66 -11.27 -2.40 0.58
N VAL A 67 -11.36 -3.56 -0.06
CA VAL A 67 -12.61 -4.31 -0.29
C VAL A 67 -13.48 -4.41 0.95
N LYS A 68 -12.85 -4.65 2.08
CA LYS A 68 -13.54 -4.74 3.37
C LYS A 68 -14.10 -3.39 3.82
N GLU A 69 -13.52 -2.28 3.38
CA GLU A 69 -14.01 -0.96 3.75
C GLU A 69 -15.24 -0.55 2.93
N TYR A 70 -15.29 -0.90 1.64
CA TYR A 70 -16.50 -0.67 0.83
C TYR A 70 -17.69 -1.50 1.35
N ALA A 71 -17.48 -2.79 1.59
CA ALA A 71 -18.53 -3.64 2.18
C ALA A 71 -19.00 -3.12 3.54
N LYS A 72 -18.09 -2.65 4.38
CA LYS A 72 -18.46 -2.02 5.67
C LYS A 72 -19.25 -0.74 5.46
N TYR A 73 -18.88 0.09 4.51
CA TYR A 73 -19.63 1.30 4.18
C TYR A 73 -21.07 0.98 3.79
N GLU A 74 -21.29 -0.02 2.93
CA GLU A 74 -22.64 -0.46 2.55
C GLU A 74 -23.44 -1.01 3.74
N GLN A 75 -22.82 -1.80 4.60
CA GLN A 75 -23.44 -2.32 5.81
C GLN A 75 -23.83 -1.20 6.80
N ILE A 76 -22.99 -0.18 6.94
CA ILE A 76 -23.29 1.01 7.75
C ILE A 76 -24.47 1.77 7.15
N LEU A 77 -24.52 1.95 5.83
CA LEU A 77 -25.64 2.60 5.15
C LEU A 77 -26.95 1.80 5.28
N ALA A 78 -26.87 0.48 5.29
CA ALA A 78 -28.02 -0.40 5.51
C ALA A 78 -28.53 -0.39 6.97
N GLY A 79 -27.84 0.31 7.89
CA GLY A 79 -28.24 0.40 9.29
C GLY A 79 -27.96 -0.86 10.10
N GLU A 80 -26.98 -1.66 9.71
CA GLU A 80 -26.56 -2.85 10.45
C GLU A 80 -25.81 -2.47 11.73
N ASN A 81 -26.52 -2.38 12.85
CA ASN A 81 -26.03 -1.86 14.13
C ASN A 81 -24.71 -2.51 14.59
N GLU A 82 -24.56 -3.83 14.45
CA GLU A 82 -23.34 -4.54 14.84
C GLU A 82 -22.09 -4.01 14.09
N TYR A 83 -22.25 -3.69 12.81
CA TYR A 83 -21.15 -3.13 12.01
C TYR A 83 -20.85 -1.67 12.36
N ILE A 84 -21.89 -0.89 12.65
CA ILE A 84 -21.75 0.51 13.12
C ILE A 84 -20.98 0.53 14.44
N GLU A 85 -21.43 -0.25 15.42
CA GLU A 85 -20.78 -0.31 16.74
C GLU A 85 -19.33 -0.75 16.63
N ARG A 86 -19.07 -1.80 15.87
CA ARG A 86 -17.71 -2.31 15.64
C ARG A 86 -16.82 -1.29 14.92
N PHE A 87 -17.36 -0.58 13.94
CA PHE A 87 -16.65 0.48 13.24
C PHE A 87 -16.29 1.63 14.19
N LEU A 88 -17.26 2.16 14.92
CA LEU A 88 -17.05 3.24 15.89
C LEU A 88 -16.03 2.86 16.95
N LEU A 89 -16.16 1.67 17.53
CA LEU A 89 -15.22 1.17 18.53
C LEU A 89 -13.79 1.05 17.98
N ASN A 90 -13.63 0.57 16.76
CA ASN A 90 -12.31 0.45 16.12
C ASN A 90 -11.67 1.80 15.84
N VAL A 91 -12.43 2.73 15.26
CA VAL A 91 -11.90 4.07 14.92
C VAL A 91 -11.57 4.84 16.19
N SER A 92 -12.49 4.86 17.18
CA SER A 92 -12.26 5.56 18.45
C SER A 92 -11.05 5.00 19.19
N ARG A 93 -10.92 3.69 19.33
CA ARG A 93 -9.78 3.07 20.00
C ARG A 93 -8.46 3.36 19.29
N ASN A 94 -8.43 3.26 17.96
CA ASN A 94 -7.22 3.57 17.19
C ASN A 94 -6.88 5.06 17.29
N TYR A 95 -7.89 5.93 17.32
CA TYR A 95 -7.69 7.35 17.53
C TYR A 95 -7.13 7.66 18.93
N GLU A 96 -7.71 7.10 20.00
CA GLU A 96 -7.20 7.28 21.36
C GLU A 96 -5.74 6.79 21.48
N THR A 97 -5.45 5.61 20.94
CA THR A 97 -4.07 5.08 20.91
C THR A 97 -3.14 6.02 20.17
N TRP A 98 -3.56 6.53 19.02
CA TRP A 98 -2.78 7.48 18.23
C TRP A 98 -2.55 8.79 18.99
N LYS A 99 -3.60 9.33 19.62
CA LYS A 99 -3.55 10.57 20.39
C LYS A 99 -2.59 10.45 21.60
N GLU A 100 -2.63 9.30 22.29
CA GLU A 100 -1.74 9.00 23.40
C GLU A 100 -0.26 8.94 22.97
N ILE A 101 0.02 8.32 21.81
CA ILE A 101 1.40 8.16 21.32
C ILE A 101 1.96 9.47 20.79
N PHE A 102 1.21 10.18 19.95
CA PHE A 102 1.73 11.34 19.20
C PHE A 102 1.50 12.67 19.90
N GLN A 103 0.43 12.82 20.70
CA GLN A 103 0.06 14.04 21.42
C GLN A 103 0.00 15.30 20.53
N VAL A 104 -0.43 15.13 19.27
CA VAL A 104 -0.56 16.18 18.27
C VAL A 104 -2.04 16.42 17.94
N ASP A 105 -2.30 17.48 17.16
CA ASP A 105 -3.66 17.85 16.75
C ASP A 105 -4.28 16.82 15.82
N THR A 106 -5.60 16.59 15.92
CA THR A 106 -6.39 15.72 15.05
C THR A 106 -6.26 16.08 13.58
N GLN A 107 -5.98 17.36 13.28
CA GLN A 107 -5.72 17.85 11.92
C GLN A 107 -4.58 17.08 11.22
N GLN A 108 -3.66 16.49 11.95
CA GLN A 108 -2.60 15.64 11.38
C GLN A 108 -3.16 14.39 10.67
N LEU A 109 -4.37 13.98 11.02
CA LEU A 109 -5.08 12.88 10.35
C LEU A 109 -5.94 13.31 9.16
N ALA A 110 -6.01 14.61 8.88
CA ALA A 110 -6.81 15.12 7.77
C ALA A 110 -6.31 14.55 6.43
N VAL A 111 -7.26 14.21 5.57
CA VAL A 111 -7.03 13.78 4.20
C VAL A 111 -7.82 14.67 3.24
N PRO A 112 -7.32 14.91 2.02
CA PRO A 112 -8.06 15.64 1.02
C PRO A 112 -9.30 14.84 0.57
N PRO A 113 -10.36 15.50 0.08
CA PRO A 113 -11.62 14.86 -0.29
C PRO A 113 -11.54 14.09 -1.63
N VAL A 114 -10.39 13.51 -1.94
CA VAL A 114 -10.14 12.78 -3.19
C VAL A 114 -10.72 11.36 -3.09
N GLY A 115 -11.50 10.96 -4.08
CA GLY A 115 -12.16 9.66 -4.12
C GLY A 115 -13.44 9.57 -3.29
N ASN A 116 -13.96 10.72 -2.78
CA ASN A 116 -15.16 10.80 -1.94
C ASN A 116 -15.04 9.98 -0.65
N PRO A 117 -14.07 10.30 0.23
CA PRO A 117 -13.79 9.53 1.42
C PRO A 117 -14.96 9.54 2.41
N TRP A 118 -14.98 8.54 3.30
CA TRP A 118 -15.89 8.45 4.42
C TRP A 118 -15.13 8.07 5.69
N GLY A 119 -15.69 8.37 6.83
CA GLY A 119 -15.03 8.14 8.12
C GLY A 119 -15.84 8.68 9.28
N LEU A 120 -15.17 8.95 10.38
CA LEU A 120 -15.74 9.52 11.58
C LEU A 120 -15.30 10.98 11.73
N MET A 121 -16.25 11.87 12.06
CA MET A 121 -15.90 13.25 12.43
C MET A 121 -15.39 13.29 13.87
N ILE A 122 -14.16 13.73 14.05
CA ILE A 122 -13.51 13.92 15.36
C ILE A 122 -12.86 15.30 15.34
N ASP A 123 -13.17 16.16 16.32
CA ASP A 123 -12.66 17.52 16.41
C ASP A 123 -12.79 18.29 15.07
N ASP A 124 -13.97 18.20 14.45
CA ASP A 124 -14.29 18.79 13.14
C ASP A 124 -13.42 18.30 11.97
N GLN A 125 -12.66 17.22 12.14
CA GLN A 125 -11.87 16.56 11.09
C GLN A 125 -12.48 15.22 10.68
N LEU A 126 -12.47 14.95 9.37
CA LEU A 126 -12.83 13.62 8.85
C LEU A 126 -11.65 12.66 9.04
N VAL A 127 -11.76 11.77 10.00
CA VAL A 127 -10.81 10.68 10.21
C VAL A 127 -11.27 9.46 9.43
N VAL A 128 -10.59 9.18 8.32
CA VAL A 128 -10.91 8.03 7.47
C VAL A 128 -10.42 6.71 8.10
N PRO A 129 -11.00 5.56 7.75
CA PRO A 129 -10.47 4.27 8.18
C PRO A 129 -8.97 4.15 7.91
N LYS A 130 -8.22 3.68 8.90
CA LYS A 130 -6.76 3.50 8.86
C LYS A 130 -5.91 4.79 8.85
N ALA A 131 -6.49 6.00 8.89
CA ALA A 131 -5.71 7.25 8.93
C ALA A 131 -4.65 7.23 10.04
N THR A 132 -5.03 6.85 11.25
CA THR A 132 -4.13 6.75 12.42
C THR A 132 -2.94 5.83 12.17
N ARG A 133 -3.20 4.69 11.56
CA ARG A 133 -2.16 3.71 11.21
C ARG A 133 -1.24 4.23 10.11
N PHE A 134 -1.80 4.81 9.06
CA PHE A 134 -1.00 5.35 7.95
C PHE A 134 -0.10 6.49 8.41
N HIS A 135 -0.63 7.42 9.20
CA HIS A 135 0.18 8.50 9.79
C HIS A 135 1.28 7.94 10.70
N ALA A 136 0.94 6.99 11.59
CA ALA A 136 1.91 6.40 12.51
C ALA A 136 3.06 5.70 11.77
N LEU A 137 2.74 4.96 10.70
CA LEU A 137 3.73 4.25 9.90
C LEU A 137 4.57 5.22 9.05
N ALA A 138 3.95 6.25 8.48
CA ALA A 138 4.68 7.30 7.75
C ALA A 138 5.67 8.03 8.67
N THR A 139 5.25 8.39 9.89
CA THR A 139 6.13 8.99 10.91
C THR A 139 7.29 8.06 11.26
N GLN A 140 7.02 6.78 11.48
CA GLN A 140 8.05 5.78 11.78
C GLN A 140 9.06 5.63 10.62
N ILE A 141 8.62 5.65 9.37
CA ILE A 141 9.48 5.61 8.18
C ILE A 141 10.36 6.86 8.13
N GLY A 142 9.78 8.04 8.29
CA GLY A 142 10.52 9.30 8.30
C GLY A 142 11.58 9.34 9.40
N GLU A 143 11.24 8.88 10.62
CA GLU A 143 12.18 8.77 11.73
C GLU A 143 13.31 7.76 11.47
N LEU A 144 12.98 6.62 10.86
CA LEU A 144 13.97 5.57 10.54
C LEU A 144 14.99 6.04 9.48
N LEU A 145 14.58 6.95 8.61
CA LEU A 145 15.40 7.43 7.49
C LEU A 145 15.89 8.88 7.67
N ARG A 146 15.71 9.49 8.86
CA ARG A 146 16.03 10.91 9.11
C ARG A 146 17.45 11.33 8.74
N ASP A 147 18.41 10.41 8.88
CA ASP A 147 19.84 10.68 8.62
C ASP A 147 20.26 10.25 7.20
N VAL A 148 19.33 9.80 6.38
CA VAL A 148 19.60 9.40 4.99
C VAL A 148 19.29 10.57 4.06
N ALA A 149 20.30 11.05 3.37
CA ALA A 149 20.13 12.08 2.36
C ALA A 149 19.36 11.51 1.15
N SER A 150 18.20 12.13 0.80
CA SER A 150 17.35 11.72 -0.32
C SER A 150 16.97 10.23 -0.27
N PRO A 151 16.28 9.79 0.80
CA PRO A 151 15.95 8.39 1.00
C PRO A 151 14.98 7.86 -0.06
N LYS A 152 15.19 6.62 -0.46
CA LYS A 152 14.33 5.90 -1.42
C LYS A 152 13.56 4.81 -0.69
N VAL A 153 12.26 4.94 -0.72
CA VAL A 153 11.32 4.01 -0.07
C VAL A 153 10.54 3.25 -1.14
N VAL A 154 10.60 1.94 -1.14
CA VAL A 154 9.71 1.10 -1.93
C VAL A 154 8.63 0.51 -1.03
N GLU A 155 7.38 0.68 -1.41
CA GLU A 155 6.26 0.01 -0.78
C GLU A 155 5.71 -1.07 -1.72
N ILE A 156 5.55 -2.29 -1.20
CA ILE A 156 4.95 -3.40 -1.93
C ILE A 156 3.52 -3.57 -1.44
N GLY A 157 2.56 -3.37 -2.35
CA GLY A 157 1.15 -3.44 -2.00
C GLY A 157 0.65 -2.20 -1.27
N ALA A 158 0.91 -1.01 -1.81
CA ALA A 158 0.55 0.28 -1.21
C ALA A 158 -0.96 0.56 -1.16
N GLY A 159 -1.74 -0.22 -1.88
CA GLY A 159 -3.18 0.00 -1.98
C GLY A 159 -3.51 1.29 -2.74
N TYR A 160 -4.32 2.16 -2.17
CA TYR A 160 -4.64 3.44 -2.81
C TYR A 160 -3.60 4.56 -2.54
N GLY A 161 -2.49 4.26 -1.88
CA GLY A 161 -1.45 5.25 -1.54
C GLY A 161 -1.73 6.05 -0.26
N GLY A 162 -2.58 5.54 0.64
CA GLY A 162 -2.93 6.27 1.86
C GLY A 162 -1.75 6.49 2.82
N GLN A 163 -0.83 5.55 2.93
CA GLN A 163 0.40 5.70 3.69
C GLN A 163 1.37 6.65 2.99
N ALA A 164 1.50 6.51 1.65
CA ALA A 164 2.32 7.39 0.83
C ALA A 164 1.92 8.86 0.98
N TYR A 165 0.60 9.13 1.05
CA TYR A 165 0.10 10.47 1.26
C TYR A 165 0.71 11.14 2.50
N TYR A 166 0.68 10.49 3.66
CA TYR A 166 1.25 11.05 4.89
C TYR A 166 2.78 11.15 4.82
N LEU A 167 3.44 10.16 4.25
CA LEU A 167 4.91 10.16 4.11
C LEU A 167 5.37 11.34 3.25
N LEU A 168 4.76 11.54 2.09
CA LEU A 168 5.10 12.61 1.15
C LEU A 168 4.71 14.00 1.66
N ARG A 169 3.62 14.09 2.43
CA ARG A 169 3.18 15.34 3.06
C ARG A 169 4.13 15.81 4.16
N ASP A 170 4.59 14.88 5.00
CA ASP A 170 5.26 15.21 6.26
C ASP A 170 6.78 15.15 6.16
N PHE A 171 7.34 14.47 5.15
CA PHE A 171 8.77 14.27 4.99
C PHE A 171 9.24 14.65 3.58
N SER A 172 10.00 15.74 3.49
CA SER A 172 10.55 16.21 2.22
C SER A 172 11.78 15.40 1.78
N GLY A 173 12.00 15.33 0.46
CA GLY A 173 13.19 14.70 -0.13
C GLY A 173 13.16 13.18 -0.18
N VAL A 174 12.03 12.56 0.17
CA VAL A 174 11.80 11.12 -0.01
C VAL A 174 11.44 10.84 -1.46
N THR A 175 12.13 9.89 -2.11
CA THR A 175 11.64 9.28 -3.34
C THR A 175 10.80 8.06 -2.98
N TYR A 176 9.53 8.08 -3.35
CA TYR A 176 8.59 7.00 -3.07
C TYR A 176 8.33 6.15 -4.30
N ILE A 177 8.46 4.83 -4.16
CA ILE A 177 8.26 3.85 -5.23
C ILE A 177 7.12 2.92 -4.82
N ASP A 178 6.03 2.93 -5.58
CA ASP A 178 4.92 2.00 -5.40
C ASP A 178 5.06 0.79 -6.33
N LEU A 179 5.03 -0.40 -5.76
CA LEU A 179 5.02 -1.67 -6.48
C LEU A 179 3.76 -2.45 -6.12
N ASP A 180 2.76 -2.42 -6.99
CA ASP A 180 1.48 -3.09 -6.76
C ASP A 180 0.91 -3.73 -8.04
N LEU A 181 -0.21 -4.40 -7.91
CA LEU A 181 -0.98 -4.89 -9.04
C LEU A 181 -1.55 -3.71 -9.85
N PRO A 182 -1.66 -3.80 -11.17
CA PRO A 182 -2.20 -2.73 -12.02
C PRO A 182 -3.55 -2.19 -11.53
N GLU A 183 -4.40 -3.07 -11.02
CA GLU A 183 -5.73 -2.75 -10.52
C GLU A 183 -5.71 -1.85 -9.28
N THR A 184 -4.69 -1.96 -8.48
CA THR A 184 -4.49 -1.15 -7.27
C THR A 184 -3.75 0.13 -7.62
N LEU A 185 -2.71 0.03 -8.45
CA LEU A 185 -1.91 1.16 -8.91
C LEU A 185 -2.73 2.25 -9.61
N VAL A 186 -3.77 1.88 -10.36
CA VAL A 186 -4.62 2.87 -11.04
C VAL A 186 -5.30 3.81 -10.05
N ILE A 187 -5.63 3.33 -8.87
CA ILE A 187 -6.28 4.11 -7.81
C ILE A 187 -5.22 4.94 -7.09
N ALA A 188 -4.06 4.36 -6.78
CA ALA A 188 -2.93 5.07 -6.20
C ALA A 188 -2.46 6.21 -7.11
N ALA A 189 -2.35 5.98 -8.42
CA ALA A 189 -2.00 7.01 -9.40
C ALA A 189 -3.01 8.17 -9.38
N TYR A 190 -4.31 7.88 -9.43
CA TYR A 190 -5.33 8.91 -9.34
C TYR A 190 -5.24 9.68 -8.02
N TYR A 191 -5.09 8.98 -6.91
CA TYR A 191 -5.04 9.59 -5.58
C TYR A 191 -3.81 10.49 -5.42
N LEU A 192 -2.61 9.98 -5.70
CA LEU A 192 -1.36 10.73 -5.51
C LEU A 192 -1.23 11.91 -6.47
N LEU A 193 -1.65 11.76 -7.74
CA LEU A 193 -1.71 12.89 -8.69
C LEU A 193 -2.67 14.00 -8.25
N ALA A 194 -3.74 13.65 -7.55
CA ALA A 194 -4.73 14.62 -7.09
C ALA A 194 -4.35 15.26 -5.75
N THR A 195 -3.62 14.54 -4.89
CA THR A 195 -3.27 15.01 -3.54
C THR A 195 -1.91 15.71 -3.47
N HIS A 196 -1.01 15.43 -4.41
CA HIS A 196 0.33 16.00 -4.50
C HIS A 196 0.60 16.55 -5.92
N PRO A 197 -0.16 17.55 -6.38
CA PRO A 197 0.02 18.12 -7.72
C PRO A 197 1.36 18.85 -7.91
N GLU A 198 2.06 19.15 -6.82
CA GLU A 198 3.38 19.78 -6.79
C GLU A 198 4.52 18.79 -7.02
N LEU A 199 4.30 17.50 -6.81
CA LEU A 199 5.34 16.47 -6.95
C LEU A 199 5.50 16.00 -8.40
N ASN A 200 6.74 15.68 -8.75
CA ASN A 200 7.05 15.05 -10.02
C ASN A 200 6.77 13.55 -9.94
N ILE A 201 5.65 13.10 -10.51
CA ILE A 201 5.17 11.72 -10.44
C ILE A 201 5.33 11.05 -11.80
N ALA A 202 6.12 9.95 -11.85
CA ALA A 202 6.24 9.09 -13.02
C ALA A 202 5.28 7.92 -12.95
N LEU A 203 4.58 7.66 -14.04
CA LEU A 203 3.74 6.47 -14.22
C LEU A 203 4.39 5.51 -15.23
N TYR A 204 4.30 4.21 -14.97
CA TYR A 204 4.82 3.18 -15.87
C TYR A 204 4.28 3.33 -17.29
N GLY A 205 5.17 3.25 -18.27
CA GLY A 205 4.81 3.39 -19.69
C GLY A 205 4.84 4.83 -20.23
N GLU A 206 4.98 5.85 -19.39
CA GLU A 206 5.10 7.25 -19.85
C GLU A 206 6.48 7.59 -20.39
N SER A 207 7.51 6.88 -19.96
CA SER A 207 8.90 7.16 -20.32
C SER A 207 9.60 5.93 -20.88
N THR A 208 10.53 6.15 -21.82
CA THR A 208 11.43 5.14 -22.35
C THR A 208 12.77 5.07 -21.59
N THR A 209 12.96 5.95 -20.59
CA THR A 209 14.17 5.91 -19.75
C THR A 209 14.16 4.68 -18.84
N SER A 210 15.34 4.29 -18.36
CA SER A 210 15.44 3.17 -17.42
C SER A 210 14.68 3.46 -16.12
N ILE A 211 14.26 2.41 -15.44
CA ILE A 211 13.57 2.52 -14.13
C ILE A 211 14.45 3.29 -13.13
N ASP A 212 15.75 3.01 -13.09
CA ASP A 212 16.67 3.73 -12.20
C ASP A 212 16.79 5.21 -12.52
N GLN A 213 16.68 5.60 -13.80
CA GLN A 213 16.65 7.00 -14.17
C GLN A 213 15.33 7.66 -13.72
N GLN A 214 14.21 6.98 -13.89
CA GLN A 214 12.91 7.47 -13.41
C GLN A 214 12.94 7.67 -11.89
N ILE A 215 13.53 6.73 -11.12
CA ILE A 215 13.67 6.82 -9.66
C ILE A 215 14.61 7.98 -9.25
N ARG A 216 15.58 8.34 -10.07
CA ARG A 216 16.45 9.51 -9.78
C ARG A 216 15.79 10.85 -10.06
N ASP A 217 14.93 10.90 -11.07
CA ASP A 217 14.40 12.15 -11.63
C ASP A 217 13.03 12.54 -11.08
N HIS A 218 12.39 11.66 -10.31
CA HIS A 218 11.03 11.88 -9.83
C HIS A 218 10.91 11.69 -8.32
N ASP A 219 9.95 12.38 -7.72
CA ASP A 219 9.62 12.25 -6.31
C ASP A 219 8.81 10.98 -6.03
N VAL A 220 7.96 10.58 -6.99
CA VAL A 220 7.11 9.39 -6.90
C VAL A 220 7.19 8.60 -8.20
N VAL A 221 7.33 7.28 -8.10
CA VAL A 221 7.33 6.38 -9.25
C VAL A 221 6.36 5.22 -9.00
N LEU A 222 5.33 5.10 -9.83
CA LEU A 222 4.35 4.01 -9.73
C LEU A 222 4.64 2.95 -10.79
N LEU A 223 4.92 1.74 -10.33
CA LEU A 223 5.38 0.62 -11.14
C LEU A 223 4.56 -0.64 -10.86
N PRO A 224 4.19 -1.41 -11.89
CA PRO A 224 3.57 -2.70 -11.63
C PRO A 224 4.54 -3.66 -10.94
N ASN A 225 4.02 -4.51 -10.09
CA ASN A 225 4.77 -5.43 -9.23
C ASN A 225 5.83 -6.26 -9.97
N TYR A 226 5.58 -6.62 -11.22
CA TYR A 226 6.52 -7.39 -12.06
C TYR A 226 7.77 -6.60 -12.49
N VAL A 227 7.85 -5.32 -12.12
CA VAL A 227 9.07 -4.51 -12.32
C VAL A 227 10.08 -4.68 -11.18
N LEU A 228 9.69 -5.25 -10.04
CA LEU A 228 10.58 -5.47 -8.89
C LEU A 228 11.94 -6.11 -9.27
N PRO A 229 12.02 -7.15 -10.13
CA PRO A 229 13.31 -7.70 -10.56
C PRO A 229 14.19 -6.76 -11.39
N LYS A 230 13.62 -5.66 -11.90
CA LYS A 230 14.35 -4.68 -12.72
C LYS A 230 14.98 -3.55 -11.89
N LEU A 231 14.65 -3.45 -10.59
CA LEU A 231 15.35 -2.51 -9.71
C LEU A 231 16.81 -2.93 -9.57
N CYS A 232 17.73 -1.95 -9.54
CA CYS A 232 19.14 -2.23 -9.33
C CYS A 232 19.42 -2.76 -7.92
N ASP A 233 20.53 -3.49 -7.79
CA ASP A 233 21.02 -3.98 -6.52
C ASP A 233 21.29 -2.81 -5.56
N GLN A 234 20.85 -2.95 -4.30
CA GLN A 234 21.09 -1.98 -3.23
C GLN A 234 20.72 -0.52 -3.62
N SER A 235 19.71 -0.35 -4.46
CA SER A 235 19.27 0.96 -4.97
C SER A 235 18.24 1.66 -4.09
N VAL A 236 17.64 0.94 -3.12
CA VAL A 236 16.55 1.41 -2.27
C VAL A 236 16.95 1.33 -0.80
N ASP A 237 16.60 2.35 -0.01
CA ASP A 237 16.97 2.41 1.42
C ASP A 237 16.06 1.56 2.30
N LEU A 238 14.76 1.58 2.04
CA LEU A 238 13.76 0.89 2.82
C LEU A 238 12.73 0.21 1.93
N CYS A 239 12.42 -1.05 2.21
CA CYS A 239 11.21 -1.70 1.73
C CYS A 239 10.15 -1.71 2.83
N VAL A 240 8.93 -1.31 2.48
CA VAL A 240 7.76 -1.38 3.36
C VAL A 240 6.74 -2.34 2.77
N ASN A 241 6.11 -3.13 3.63
CA ASN A 241 4.94 -3.93 3.25
C ASN A 241 3.93 -3.96 4.39
N SER A 242 2.68 -3.72 4.02
CA SER A 242 1.57 -3.73 4.97
C SER A 242 0.48 -4.66 4.47
N PHE A 243 0.34 -5.82 5.12
CA PHE A 243 -0.68 -6.85 4.92
C PHE A 243 -0.51 -7.72 3.67
N SER A 244 -0.03 -7.18 2.55
CA SER A 244 -0.10 -7.87 1.26
C SER A 244 0.76 -9.13 1.19
N PHE A 245 1.84 -9.25 1.97
CA PHE A 245 2.60 -10.51 2.05
C PHE A 245 1.76 -11.67 2.60
N SER A 246 0.83 -11.39 3.52
CA SER A 246 -0.09 -12.42 4.05
C SER A 246 -1.10 -12.95 3.02
N GLU A 247 -1.23 -12.29 1.87
CA GLU A 247 -2.18 -12.60 0.81
C GLU A 247 -1.51 -13.32 -0.37
N MET A 248 -0.18 -13.48 -0.31
CA MET A 248 0.64 -14.08 -1.35
C MET A 248 0.84 -15.59 -1.12
N PRO A 249 0.86 -16.42 -2.19
CA PRO A 249 1.36 -17.78 -2.12
C PRO A 249 2.81 -17.85 -1.63
N ALA A 250 3.20 -19.00 -1.04
CA ALA A 250 4.54 -19.17 -0.48
C ALA A 250 5.67 -18.92 -1.49
N GLU A 251 5.50 -19.38 -2.71
CA GLU A 251 6.48 -19.21 -3.80
C GLU A 251 6.61 -17.74 -4.22
N THR A 252 5.49 -17.04 -4.35
CA THR A 252 5.45 -15.61 -4.61
C THR A 252 6.15 -14.84 -3.50
N LEU A 253 5.83 -15.11 -2.24
CA LEU A 253 6.46 -14.44 -1.10
C LEU A 253 7.97 -14.68 -1.07
N THR A 254 8.43 -15.89 -1.37
CA THR A 254 9.86 -16.23 -1.42
C THR A 254 10.57 -15.40 -2.48
N GLU A 255 10.06 -15.37 -3.71
CA GLU A 255 10.60 -14.55 -4.80
C GLU A 255 10.68 -13.07 -4.41
N TYR A 256 9.61 -12.51 -3.82
CA TYR A 256 9.61 -11.12 -3.39
C TYR A 256 10.68 -10.84 -2.33
N LEU A 257 10.84 -11.70 -1.33
CA LEU A 257 11.85 -11.54 -0.28
C LEU A 257 13.29 -11.68 -0.81
N GLU A 258 13.51 -12.51 -1.82
CA GLU A 258 14.79 -12.61 -2.53
C GLU A 258 15.10 -11.30 -3.27
N GLN A 259 14.15 -10.76 -4.03
CA GLN A 259 14.32 -9.49 -4.72
C GLN A 259 14.49 -8.31 -3.75
N ILE A 260 13.75 -8.27 -2.64
CA ILE A 260 13.93 -7.29 -1.58
C ILE A 260 15.35 -7.39 -1.01
N THR A 261 15.81 -8.62 -0.76
CA THR A 261 17.17 -8.86 -0.28
C THR A 261 18.22 -8.36 -1.27
N ARG A 262 17.98 -8.41 -2.57
CA ARG A 262 18.86 -7.90 -3.60
C ARG A 262 18.85 -6.36 -3.68
N CYS A 263 17.67 -5.74 -3.78
CA CYS A 263 17.56 -4.32 -4.12
C CYS A 263 17.59 -3.35 -2.92
N VAL A 264 17.31 -3.82 -1.70
CA VAL A 264 17.25 -2.98 -0.49
C VAL A 264 18.57 -3.00 0.27
N LYS A 265 19.08 -1.80 0.63
CA LYS A 265 20.40 -1.65 1.26
C LYS A 265 20.36 -1.40 2.78
N SER A 266 19.21 -0.98 3.37
CA SER A 266 19.20 -0.58 4.78
C SER A 266 18.15 -1.30 5.61
N TYR A 267 16.85 -1.20 5.28
CA TYR A 267 15.79 -1.72 6.14
C TYR A 267 14.69 -2.45 5.37
N LEU A 268 14.13 -3.46 6.01
CA LEU A 268 12.85 -4.09 5.64
C LEU A 268 11.89 -3.93 6.83
N LEU A 269 10.80 -3.19 6.63
CA LEU A 269 9.73 -2.99 7.59
C LEU A 269 8.45 -3.65 7.06
N HIS A 270 7.95 -4.64 7.77
CA HIS A 270 6.68 -5.23 7.34
C HIS A 270 5.73 -5.48 8.50
N ASN A 271 4.44 -5.35 8.20
CA ASN A 271 3.36 -5.58 9.14
C ASN A 271 2.36 -6.56 8.53
N ASN A 272 2.33 -7.77 9.06
CA ASN A 272 1.55 -8.86 8.48
C ASN A 272 0.94 -9.75 9.56
N MET A 273 -0.04 -10.56 9.14
CA MET A 273 -0.68 -11.51 10.05
C MET A 273 0.29 -12.61 10.47
N ASP A 274 0.43 -12.79 11.79
CA ASP A 274 1.32 -13.78 12.40
C ASP A 274 0.54 -14.97 12.97
N ARG A 275 -0.43 -15.46 12.21
CA ARG A 275 -1.26 -16.61 12.55
C ARG A 275 -1.51 -17.45 11.32
N ARG A 276 -1.36 -18.78 11.48
CA ARG A 276 -1.81 -19.74 10.45
C ARG A 276 -3.31 -19.64 10.27
N GLY A 277 -3.75 -19.79 9.05
CA GLY A 277 -5.15 -19.83 8.70
C GLY A 277 -5.33 -20.25 7.26
N VAL A 278 -6.52 -20.73 6.96
CA VAL A 278 -6.94 -20.99 5.60
C VAL A 278 -7.90 -19.88 5.21
N PHE A 279 -7.56 -19.15 4.17
CA PHE A 279 -8.47 -18.20 3.56
C PHE A 279 -9.63 -18.91 2.84
N ASN A 280 -10.66 -18.17 2.52
CA ASN A 280 -11.72 -18.64 1.64
C ASN A 280 -11.11 -19.29 0.38
N ARG A 281 -11.58 -20.49 0.02
CA ARG A 281 -11.12 -21.29 -1.12
C ARG A 281 -9.76 -22.02 -0.96
N GLY A 282 -9.33 -22.26 0.27
CA GLY A 282 -8.21 -23.20 0.54
C GLY A 282 -6.80 -22.61 0.42
N PHE A 283 -6.66 -21.29 0.30
CA PHE A 283 -5.35 -20.64 0.34
C PHE A 283 -4.78 -20.69 1.77
N GLU A 284 -3.61 -21.29 1.94
CA GLU A 284 -2.92 -21.40 3.22
C GLU A 284 -2.02 -20.18 3.45
N ARG A 285 -2.27 -19.46 4.55
CA ARG A 285 -1.47 -18.31 4.97
C ARG A 285 -0.25 -18.76 5.76
N ILE A 286 0.91 -18.23 5.42
CA ILE A 286 2.12 -18.35 6.21
C ILE A 286 2.10 -17.30 7.31
N PRO A 287 2.36 -17.64 8.60
CA PRO A 287 2.55 -16.64 9.65
C PRO A 287 3.74 -15.73 9.36
N ALA A 288 3.61 -14.44 9.66
CA ALA A 288 4.68 -13.47 9.38
C ALA A 288 6.01 -13.81 10.07
N SER A 289 5.98 -14.52 11.20
CA SER A 289 7.20 -15.00 11.87
C SER A 289 7.91 -16.15 11.15
N GLU A 290 7.25 -16.79 10.19
CA GLU A 290 7.77 -17.89 9.40
C GLU A 290 8.17 -17.48 7.97
N TYR A 291 8.12 -16.19 7.65
CA TYR A 291 8.55 -15.71 6.33
C TYR A 291 10.03 -16.04 6.09
N PRO A 292 10.39 -16.45 4.87
CA PRO A 292 11.76 -16.87 4.55
C PRO A 292 12.70 -15.68 4.36
N VAL A 293 12.77 -14.79 5.37
CA VAL A 293 13.73 -13.69 5.39
C VAL A 293 15.13 -14.27 5.63
N ASP A 294 16.08 -14.00 4.73
CA ASP A 294 17.45 -14.50 4.84
C ASP A 294 18.20 -13.82 6.00
N LEU A 295 18.23 -14.48 7.16
CA LEU A 295 18.90 -13.98 8.36
C LEU A 295 20.44 -13.94 8.25
N ARG A 296 21.04 -14.41 7.15
CA ARG A 296 22.47 -14.19 6.84
C ARG A 296 22.70 -12.77 6.30
N CYS A 297 21.66 -12.18 5.71
CA CYS A 297 21.67 -10.82 5.15
C CYS A 297 20.96 -9.80 6.05
N TRP A 298 20.03 -10.26 6.89
CA TRP A 298 19.16 -9.42 7.67
C TRP A 298 19.22 -9.72 9.16
N LYS A 299 19.43 -8.67 9.99
CA LYS A 299 19.28 -8.73 11.44
C LYS A 299 17.89 -8.23 11.82
N ARG A 300 17.08 -9.06 12.45
CA ARG A 300 15.80 -8.61 12.99
C ARG A 300 16.05 -7.73 14.23
N LEU A 301 15.62 -6.47 14.15
CA LEU A 301 15.75 -5.51 15.25
C LEU A 301 14.64 -5.70 16.28
N TYR A 302 13.40 -5.92 15.79
CA TYR A 302 12.27 -6.25 16.67
C TYR A 302 11.15 -7.03 15.95
N LYS A 303 10.28 -7.60 16.80
CA LYS A 303 8.94 -8.08 16.49
C LYS A 303 8.01 -7.51 17.55
N LYS A 304 6.99 -6.77 17.17
CA LYS A 304 6.02 -6.18 18.10
C LYS A 304 4.58 -6.33 17.61
N PHE A 305 3.61 -6.09 18.49
CA PHE A 305 2.21 -6.03 18.10
C PHE A 305 1.94 -4.80 17.22
N ASP A 306 1.06 -4.96 16.22
CA ASP A 306 0.47 -3.79 15.54
C ASP A 306 -0.58 -3.16 16.46
N LEU A 307 -0.30 -1.94 16.90
CA LEU A 307 -1.18 -1.21 17.81
C LEU A 307 -2.47 -0.71 17.15
N PHE A 308 -2.44 -0.56 15.82
CA PHE A 308 -3.54 0.01 15.03
C PHE A 308 -4.33 -1.03 14.23
N HIS A 309 -4.02 -2.30 14.38
CA HIS A 309 -4.75 -3.37 13.73
C HIS A 309 -5.52 -4.23 14.74
N GLY A 310 -6.82 -4.13 14.64
CA GLY A 310 -7.86 -5.03 15.13
C GLY A 310 -7.68 -5.77 16.46
N HIS A 311 -8.81 -6.27 16.93
CA HIS A 311 -9.04 -6.77 18.27
C HIS A 311 -8.34 -8.06 18.67
N GLN A 312 -7.67 -8.78 17.75
CA GLN A 312 -7.24 -10.14 18.06
C GLN A 312 -5.73 -10.28 18.24
N GLY A 313 -4.99 -9.17 18.06
CA GLY A 313 -3.54 -9.20 18.24
C GLY A 313 -2.82 -10.16 17.29
N ASP A 314 -3.43 -10.49 16.15
CA ASP A 314 -2.87 -11.45 15.19
C ASP A 314 -1.82 -10.82 14.28
N TYR A 315 -1.80 -9.50 14.18
CA TYR A 315 -0.83 -8.78 13.35
C TYR A 315 0.42 -8.40 14.13
N ARG A 316 1.56 -8.55 13.47
CA ARG A 316 2.87 -8.20 14.00
C ARG A 316 3.62 -7.33 13.02
N GLU A 317 4.32 -6.37 13.58
CA GLU A 317 5.29 -5.56 12.88
C GLU A 317 6.69 -6.10 13.12
N PHE A 318 7.45 -6.22 12.03
CA PHE A 318 8.83 -6.67 12.03
C PHE A 318 9.70 -5.60 11.39
N LEU A 319 10.80 -5.27 12.03
CA LEU A 319 11.85 -4.45 11.44
C LEU A 319 13.13 -5.26 11.34
N TYR A 320 13.69 -5.27 10.15
CA TYR A 320 14.99 -5.85 9.86
C TYR A 320 15.96 -4.79 9.34
N GLN A 321 17.19 -4.89 9.75
CA GLN A 321 18.30 -4.08 9.26
C GLN A 321 19.24 -4.94 8.42
N ARG A 322 19.67 -4.41 7.28
CA ARG A 322 20.68 -5.08 6.45
C ARG A 322 22.00 -5.19 7.19
N MET A 323 22.58 -6.38 7.19
CA MET A 323 23.93 -6.58 7.71
C MET A 323 24.95 -6.17 6.63
N VAL A 324 25.93 -5.39 7.04
CA VAL A 324 27.07 -5.05 6.18
C VAL A 324 27.90 -6.32 6.02
N ALA A 325 28.20 -6.69 4.76
CA ALA A 325 29.14 -7.77 4.51
C ALA A 325 30.51 -7.36 5.09
N THR A 326 30.97 -8.11 6.09
CA THR A 326 32.31 -7.94 6.69
C THR A 326 33.37 -8.51 5.77
#